data_82198b4a1fc2b7e1e0200fcb986c7e43
#
_entry.id   82198b4a1fc2b7e1e0200fcb986c7e43
#
_cell.length_a   1.000
_cell.length_b   1.000
_cell.length_c   1.000
_cell.angle_alpha   90.00
_cell.angle_beta   90.00
_cell.angle_gamma   90.00
#
_symmetry.space_group_name_H-M   'P 1'
#
loop_
_entity.id
_entity.type
_entity.pdbx_description
1 polymer ?
#
loop_
_entity_poly.entity_id
_entity_poly.type
_entity_poly.pdbx_seq_one_letter_code
_entity_poly.pdbx_strand_id
1 'polypeptide(L)'
;MTIGGFGITLAVVKFRRVTVIGLGLLGGSLCLALRRLINPPVVVGYAHRNVTLLRAREMDLADEFTGDLVTAVKGADLVVLATPVGTFESVLGAIAPHLAPGTIVTDVGSTKRTVCRLAGNLLPKTVHFVGSHPMAGGERSGPDNAREDLFVHAPVIVTPFVLPMRASTGSAAAAAADRLGPATTAVAELWEALHARVTFLDADTHDRLVASVSHLPHATASMLVTVQSLPALELSGAGYRDATRVAAGDPDLWRDILMDNRDYVADALKRLRTETDELIRMLDSGDASGIREYLAGAAMKRGAPIRERPPMV
;
A
#
# COMPACT_ATOMS: atom_id res chain seq x y z
N MET A 1 -4.41 39.65 -20.55
CA MET A 1 -3.49 38.59 -20.10
C MET A 1 -4.18 37.87 -18.98
N THR A 2 -4.84 36.76 -19.29
CA THR A 2 -5.66 35.98 -18.34
C THR A 2 -4.84 34.79 -17.93
N ILE A 3 -4.41 34.75 -16.67
CA ILE A 3 -3.71 33.61 -16.08
C ILE A 3 -4.81 32.62 -15.69
N GLY A 4 -4.87 31.49 -16.38
CA GLY A 4 -5.78 30.40 -16.08
C GLY A 4 -5.47 29.79 -14.71
N GLY A 5 -6.34 30.05 -13.72
CA GLY A 5 -6.28 29.45 -12.42
C GLY A 5 -6.74 27.97 -12.51
N PHE A 6 -5.86 27.03 -12.26
CA PHE A 6 -6.24 25.68 -11.86
C PHE A 6 -6.98 25.80 -10.54
N GLY A 7 -8.27 25.57 -10.55
CA GLY A 7 -9.09 25.49 -9.35
C GLY A 7 -8.63 24.29 -8.50
N ILE A 8 -7.73 24.52 -7.55
CA ILE A 8 -7.42 23.57 -6.49
C ILE A 8 -8.65 23.55 -5.59
N THR A 9 -9.50 22.55 -5.73
CA THR A 9 -10.52 22.25 -4.73
C THR A 9 -9.75 21.82 -3.49
N LEU A 10 -9.65 22.72 -2.50
CA LEU A 10 -9.05 22.42 -1.21
C LEU A 10 -9.94 21.39 -0.51
N ALA A 11 -9.55 20.12 -0.59
CA ALA A 11 -10.22 19.08 0.15
C ALA A 11 -10.06 19.35 1.65
N VAL A 12 -11.16 19.67 2.31
CA VAL A 12 -11.18 19.85 3.77
C VAL A 12 -11.20 18.46 4.41
N VAL A 13 -10.07 18.07 4.99
CA VAL A 13 -9.99 16.82 5.75
C VAL A 13 -10.91 16.92 6.97
N LYS A 14 -11.83 15.95 7.07
CA LYS A 14 -12.91 15.94 8.08
C LYS A 14 -12.45 15.41 9.46
N PHE A 15 -11.23 14.86 9.54
CA PHE A 15 -10.70 14.25 10.77
C PHE A 15 -10.09 15.31 11.67
N ARG A 16 -10.41 15.27 12.97
CA ARG A 16 -9.87 16.15 14.00
C ARG A 16 -8.72 15.50 14.77
N ARG A 17 -8.76 14.17 14.92
CA ARG A 17 -7.75 13.39 15.61
C ARG A 17 -7.45 12.09 14.85
N VAL A 18 -6.23 11.96 14.39
CA VAL A 18 -5.74 10.80 13.63
C VAL A 18 -4.68 10.06 14.43
N THR A 19 -4.89 8.77 14.65
CA THR A 19 -3.89 7.90 15.28
C THR A 19 -3.20 7.06 14.22
N VAL A 20 -1.87 7.11 14.19
CA VAL A 20 -1.04 6.26 13.32
C VAL A 20 -0.33 5.21 14.18
N ILE A 21 -0.71 3.95 13.97
CA ILE A 21 -0.17 2.80 14.69
C ILE A 21 0.99 2.22 13.88
N GLY A 22 2.23 2.51 14.30
CA GLY A 22 3.46 2.15 13.60
C GLY A 22 4.16 3.36 12.98
N LEU A 23 5.30 3.75 13.58
CA LEU A 23 6.08 4.92 13.17
C LEU A 23 7.35 4.49 12.39
N GLY A 24 7.14 3.66 11.36
CA GLY A 24 8.16 3.33 10.36
C GLY A 24 8.19 4.34 9.21
N LEU A 25 8.74 3.95 8.07
CA LEU A 25 8.77 4.79 6.86
C LEU A 25 7.36 5.31 6.48
N LEU A 26 6.39 4.43 6.27
CA LEU A 26 5.05 4.83 5.82
C LEU A 26 4.28 5.60 6.91
N GLY A 27 4.25 5.06 8.14
CA GLY A 27 3.51 5.71 9.22
C GLY A 27 4.11 7.05 9.63
N GLY A 28 5.44 7.17 9.70
CA GLY A 28 6.11 8.44 9.96
C GLY A 28 5.90 9.45 8.85
N SER A 29 5.97 9.02 7.59
CA SER A 29 5.67 9.88 6.44
C SER A 29 4.22 10.35 6.44
N LEU A 30 3.28 9.49 6.83
CA LEU A 30 1.87 9.87 6.95
C LEU A 30 1.66 10.90 8.05
N CYS A 31 2.31 10.74 9.20
CA CYS A 31 2.26 11.74 10.26
C CYS A 31 2.74 13.11 9.78
N LEU A 32 3.89 13.15 9.11
CA LEU A 32 4.44 14.40 8.55
C LEU A 32 3.50 15.02 7.51
N ALA A 33 2.99 14.20 6.58
CA ALA A 33 2.09 14.68 5.52
C ALA A 33 0.77 15.24 6.07
N LEU A 34 0.17 14.59 7.08
CA LEU A 34 -1.05 15.05 7.75
C LEU A 34 -0.88 16.43 8.41
N ARG A 35 0.26 16.67 9.04
CA ARG A 35 0.59 17.94 9.70
C ARG A 35 0.81 19.10 8.72
N ARG A 36 0.99 18.82 7.41
CA ARG A 36 1.11 19.83 6.34
C ARG A 36 -0.22 20.25 5.74
N LEU A 37 -1.31 19.61 6.10
CA LEU A 37 -2.62 19.99 5.62
C LEU A 37 -3.01 21.40 6.10
N ILE A 38 -3.88 22.10 5.37
CA ILE A 38 -4.30 23.47 5.71
C ILE A 38 -4.99 23.54 7.07
N ASN A 39 -5.79 22.53 7.41
CA ASN A 39 -6.41 22.34 8.71
C ASN A 39 -5.98 20.98 9.24
N PRO A 40 -4.75 20.85 9.80
CA PRO A 40 -4.22 19.58 10.21
C PRO A 40 -5.02 18.98 11.38
N PRO A 41 -5.26 17.67 11.39
CA PRO A 41 -5.74 17.00 12.59
C PRO A 41 -4.66 16.97 13.67
N VAL A 42 -5.04 16.72 14.91
CA VAL A 42 -4.08 16.28 15.93
C VAL A 42 -3.60 14.89 15.56
N VAL A 43 -2.31 14.71 15.34
CA VAL A 43 -1.69 13.44 14.96
C VAL A 43 -1.09 12.76 16.18
N VAL A 44 -1.57 11.55 16.48
CA VAL A 44 -1.06 10.70 17.56
C VAL A 44 -0.24 9.57 16.95
N GLY A 45 1.04 9.49 17.28
CA GLY A 45 1.94 8.44 16.86
C GLY A 45 2.08 7.35 17.94
N TYR A 46 1.85 6.09 17.54
CA TYR A 46 2.10 4.93 18.38
C TYR A 46 3.27 4.11 17.84
N ALA A 47 4.17 3.71 18.73
CA ALA A 47 5.17 2.67 18.45
C ALA A 47 5.32 1.73 19.63
N HIS A 48 5.36 0.41 19.35
CA HIS A 48 5.56 -0.62 20.37
C HIS A 48 6.97 -0.57 21.00
N ARG A 49 8.00 -0.30 20.17
CA ARG A 49 9.38 -0.25 20.63
C ARG A 49 9.74 1.16 21.10
N ASN A 50 10.22 1.26 22.34
CA ASN A 50 10.65 2.55 22.92
C ASN A 50 11.70 3.27 22.07
N VAL A 51 12.64 2.54 21.45
CA VAL A 51 13.67 3.14 20.59
C VAL A 51 13.03 3.83 19.38
N THR A 52 12.02 3.21 18.76
CA THR A 52 11.28 3.82 17.65
C THR A 52 10.48 5.05 18.11
N LEU A 53 9.86 4.97 19.29
CA LEU A 53 9.09 6.06 19.86
C LEU A 53 9.94 7.28 20.21
N LEU A 54 11.13 7.05 20.81
CA LEU A 54 12.10 8.10 21.12
C LEU A 54 12.60 8.76 19.83
N ARG A 55 12.97 7.94 18.83
CA ARG A 55 13.45 8.45 17.55
C ARG A 55 12.38 9.25 16.81
N ALA A 56 11.13 8.80 16.83
CA ALA A 56 10.02 9.53 16.22
C ALA A 56 9.76 10.88 16.92
N ARG A 57 9.96 10.95 18.24
CA ARG A 57 9.89 12.22 19.02
C ARG A 57 11.02 13.17 18.66
N GLU A 58 12.25 12.68 18.58
CA GLU A 58 13.41 13.49 18.17
C GLU A 58 13.22 14.11 16.77
N MET A 59 12.54 13.38 15.87
CA MET A 59 12.25 13.83 14.51
C MET A 59 10.94 14.64 14.42
N ASP A 60 10.25 14.86 15.51
CA ASP A 60 8.97 15.59 15.57
C ASP A 60 7.93 15.07 14.55
N LEU A 61 7.78 13.74 14.46
CA LEU A 61 6.91 13.13 13.44
C LEU A 61 5.43 13.34 13.67
N ALA A 62 4.97 13.51 14.94
CA ALA A 62 3.57 13.64 15.31
C ALA A 62 3.40 14.69 16.43
N ASP A 63 2.18 15.06 16.75
CA ASP A 63 1.89 16.02 17.83
C ASP A 63 1.92 15.36 19.21
N GLU A 64 1.45 14.11 19.27
CA GLU A 64 1.45 13.30 20.49
C GLU A 64 2.08 11.93 20.24
N PHE A 65 2.70 11.35 21.26
CA PHE A 65 3.37 10.06 21.16
C PHE A 65 3.05 9.17 22.35
N THR A 66 2.71 7.91 22.10
CA THR A 66 2.46 6.93 23.16
C THR A 66 2.94 5.53 22.78
N GLY A 67 3.33 4.73 23.78
CA GLY A 67 3.61 3.30 23.66
C GLY A 67 2.43 2.42 24.10
N ASP A 68 1.29 3.03 24.47
CA ASP A 68 0.08 2.33 24.90
C ASP A 68 -1.02 2.44 23.82
N LEU A 69 -1.50 1.30 23.33
CA LEU A 69 -2.50 1.23 22.26
C LEU A 69 -3.84 1.83 22.65
N VAL A 70 -4.27 1.61 23.89
CA VAL A 70 -5.56 2.11 24.38
C VAL A 70 -5.55 3.63 24.42
N THR A 71 -4.48 4.21 24.98
CA THR A 71 -4.29 5.66 25.00
C THR A 71 -4.21 6.23 23.57
N ALA A 72 -3.52 5.52 22.65
CA ALA A 72 -3.35 5.97 21.27
C ALA A 72 -4.69 6.19 20.56
N VAL A 73 -5.62 5.25 20.69
CA VAL A 73 -6.90 5.28 19.95
C VAL A 73 -8.00 6.09 20.64
N LYS A 74 -7.76 6.57 21.85
CA LYS A 74 -8.76 7.32 22.62
C LYS A 74 -9.14 8.61 21.91
N GLY A 75 -10.41 8.73 21.53
CA GLY A 75 -10.97 9.92 20.87
C GLY A 75 -10.51 10.10 19.41
N ALA A 76 -9.91 9.09 18.80
CA ALA A 76 -9.53 9.13 17.39
C ALA A 76 -10.76 9.08 16.48
N ASP A 77 -10.81 9.97 15.49
CA ASP A 77 -11.79 9.90 14.39
C ASP A 77 -11.32 8.89 13.31
N LEU A 78 -9.99 8.80 13.12
CA LEU A 78 -9.34 7.89 12.20
C LEU A 78 -8.19 7.15 12.89
N VAL A 79 -8.09 5.84 12.68
CA VAL A 79 -6.96 5.02 13.11
C VAL A 79 -6.33 4.40 11.87
N VAL A 80 -5.03 4.57 11.69
CA VAL A 80 -4.26 4.04 10.55
C VAL A 80 -3.30 2.95 11.03
N LEU A 81 -3.48 1.73 10.54
CA LEU A 81 -2.55 0.62 10.78
C LEU A 81 -1.36 0.72 9.83
N ALA A 82 -0.19 1.07 10.35
CA ALA A 82 1.06 1.21 9.61
C ALA A 82 2.18 0.29 10.14
N THR A 83 1.80 -0.78 10.83
CA THR A 83 2.68 -1.89 11.25
C THR A 83 2.72 -2.98 10.19
N PRO A 84 3.64 -3.97 10.26
CA PRO A 84 3.63 -5.13 9.38
C PRO A 84 2.28 -5.86 9.38
N VAL A 85 1.85 -6.36 8.22
CA VAL A 85 0.54 -7.01 8.04
C VAL A 85 0.33 -8.21 8.97
N GLY A 86 1.40 -8.92 9.32
CA GLY A 86 1.35 -10.04 10.28
C GLY A 86 0.94 -9.63 11.70
N THR A 87 0.95 -8.34 12.05
CA THR A 87 0.55 -7.84 13.37
C THR A 87 -0.90 -7.36 13.43
N PHE A 88 -1.58 -7.25 12.30
CA PHE A 88 -2.90 -6.60 12.22
C PHE A 88 -3.96 -7.28 13.08
N GLU A 89 -3.96 -8.62 13.18
CA GLU A 89 -4.90 -9.35 14.01
C GLU A 89 -4.78 -8.96 15.49
N SER A 90 -3.56 -8.96 16.02
CA SER A 90 -3.31 -8.60 17.42
C SER A 90 -3.61 -7.13 17.70
N VAL A 91 -3.26 -6.24 16.78
CA VAL A 91 -3.53 -4.79 16.92
C VAL A 91 -5.03 -4.51 16.87
N LEU A 92 -5.74 -5.04 15.87
CA LEU A 92 -7.20 -4.89 15.76
C LEU A 92 -7.92 -5.43 16.98
N GLY A 93 -7.54 -6.63 17.46
CA GLY A 93 -8.12 -7.21 18.67
C GLY A 93 -7.91 -6.35 19.92
N ALA A 94 -6.72 -5.75 20.05
CA ALA A 94 -6.39 -4.89 21.18
C ALA A 94 -7.13 -3.55 21.16
N ILE A 95 -7.31 -2.92 19.99
CA ILE A 95 -7.96 -1.60 19.91
C ILE A 95 -9.48 -1.65 19.80
N ALA A 96 -10.05 -2.73 19.26
CA ALA A 96 -11.48 -2.84 18.97
C ALA A 96 -12.39 -2.47 20.14
N PRO A 97 -12.14 -2.90 21.41
CA PRO A 97 -12.98 -2.54 22.54
C PRO A 97 -12.94 -1.04 22.94
N HIS A 98 -11.95 -0.32 22.44
CA HIS A 98 -11.64 1.06 22.84
C HIS A 98 -11.98 2.10 21.76
N LEU A 99 -12.48 1.65 20.60
CA LEU A 99 -12.87 2.53 19.50
C LEU A 99 -14.28 3.09 19.74
N ALA A 100 -14.42 4.39 19.53
CA ALA A 100 -15.73 5.05 19.64
C ALA A 100 -16.63 4.70 18.42
N PRO A 101 -17.96 4.69 18.58
CA PRO A 101 -18.87 4.59 17.44
C PRO A 101 -18.59 5.67 16.40
N GLY A 102 -18.56 5.27 15.10
CA GLY A 102 -18.25 6.16 13.98
C GLY A 102 -16.75 6.31 13.68
N THR A 103 -15.86 5.78 14.52
CA THR A 103 -14.41 5.76 14.19
C THR A 103 -14.19 5.00 12.87
N ILE A 104 -13.32 5.55 12.02
CA ILE A 104 -12.84 4.87 10.82
C ILE A 104 -11.47 4.24 11.12
N VAL A 105 -11.29 2.99 10.73
CA VAL A 105 -10.00 2.30 10.74
C VAL A 105 -9.59 2.07 9.29
N THR A 106 -8.37 2.43 8.96
CA THR A 106 -7.73 2.16 7.66
C THR A 106 -6.33 1.58 7.87
N ASP A 107 -5.67 1.20 6.80
CA ASP A 107 -4.31 0.66 6.86
C ASP A 107 -3.45 1.16 5.69
N VAL A 108 -2.15 0.86 5.73
CA VAL A 108 -1.22 1.08 4.63
C VAL A 108 -0.52 -0.23 4.22
N GLY A 109 -1.10 -1.36 4.58
CA GLY A 109 -0.53 -2.68 4.34
C GLY A 109 -0.48 -3.07 2.87
N SER A 110 0.42 -4.00 2.55
CA SER A 110 0.65 -4.46 1.17
C SER A 110 -0.36 -5.50 0.68
N THR A 111 -1.18 -6.06 1.57
CA THR A 111 -2.22 -7.06 1.28
C THR A 111 -3.56 -6.62 1.87
N LYS A 112 -4.68 -7.04 1.24
CA LYS A 112 -6.01 -6.54 1.63
C LYS A 112 -6.99 -7.62 2.06
N ARG A 113 -6.94 -8.84 1.49
CA ARG A 113 -7.93 -9.89 1.81
C ARG A 113 -7.98 -10.21 3.29
N THR A 114 -6.82 -10.44 3.89
CA THR A 114 -6.72 -10.82 5.30
C THR A 114 -7.16 -9.69 6.22
N VAL A 115 -6.66 -8.46 6.03
CA VAL A 115 -7.03 -7.34 6.90
C VAL A 115 -8.50 -6.99 6.80
N CYS A 116 -9.10 -7.02 5.61
CA CYS A 116 -10.55 -6.81 5.44
C CYS A 116 -11.37 -7.86 6.20
N ARG A 117 -10.99 -9.13 6.10
CA ARG A 117 -11.64 -10.24 6.84
C ARG A 117 -11.47 -10.08 8.35
N LEU A 118 -10.26 -9.76 8.83
CA LEU A 118 -9.99 -9.55 10.25
C LEU A 118 -10.80 -8.37 10.80
N ALA A 119 -10.82 -7.25 10.10
CA ALA A 119 -11.60 -6.08 10.48
C ALA A 119 -13.09 -6.39 10.57
N GLY A 120 -13.65 -7.13 9.59
CA GLY A 120 -15.05 -7.56 9.61
C GLY A 120 -15.41 -8.47 10.79
N ASN A 121 -14.44 -9.23 11.29
CA ASN A 121 -14.64 -10.16 12.42
C ASN A 121 -14.39 -9.53 13.80
N LEU A 122 -13.43 -8.60 13.89
CA LEU A 122 -12.93 -8.09 15.18
C LEU A 122 -13.49 -6.72 15.54
N LEU A 123 -13.78 -5.88 14.55
CA LEU A 123 -14.26 -4.53 14.83
C LEU A 123 -15.76 -4.51 15.17
N PRO A 124 -16.19 -3.65 16.12
CA PRO A 124 -17.61 -3.42 16.38
C PRO A 124 -18.33 -2.93 15.12
N LYS A 125 -19.61 -3.28 14.94
CA LYS A 125 -20.42 -2.84 13.79
C LYS A 125 -20.60 -1.32 13.68
N THR A 126 -20.32 -0.59 14.76
CA THR A 126 -20.35 0.87 14.82
C THR A 126 -19.05 1.52 14.36
N VAL A 127 -18.02 0.74 14.06
CA VAL A 127 -16.72 1.16 13.55
C VAL A 127 -16.61 0.78 12.08
N HIS A 128 -16.07 1.66 11.26
CA HIS A 128 -15.93 1.42 9.83
C HIS A 128 -14.50 1.03 9.49
N PHE A 129 -14.33 -0.01 8.66
CA PHE A 129 -13.02 -0.34 8.09
C PHE A 129 -12.99 0.00 6.60
N VAL A 130 -11.92 0.66 6.17
CA VAL A 130 -11.65 0.95 4.76
C VAL A 130 -10.20 0.60 4.50
N GLY A 131 -9.93 -0.46 3.76
CA GLY A 131 -8.56 -0.82 3.41
C GLY A 131 -7.92 0.23 2.51
N SER A 132 -6.63 0.51 2.71
CA SER A 132 -5.86 1.28 1.74
C SER A 132 -4.45 0.73 1.59
N HIS A 133 -3.85 0.97 0.43
CA HIS A 133 -2.49 0.55 0.12
C HIS A 133 -1.81 1.63 -0.74
N PRO A 134 -1.01 2.51 -0.16
CA PRO A 134 -0.17 3.41 -0.92
C PRO A 134 0.96 2.60 -1.59
N MET A 135 0.99 2.61 -2.92
CA MET A 135 2.07 2.03 -3.72
C MET A 135 3.31 2.93 -3.65
N ALA A 136 3.76 3.18 -2.43
CA ALA A 136 4.89 4.03 -2.07
C ALA A 136 5.74 3.30 -1.03
N GLY A 137 7.02 3.65 -0.95
CA GLY A 137 7.94 3.01 -0.02
C GLY A 137 9.36 3.05 -0.55
N GLY A 138 10.21 2.24 0.05
CA GLY A 138 11.62 2.08 -0.32
C GLY A 138 12.22 0.88 0.39
N GLU A 139 13.49 0.60 0.10
CA GLU A 139 14.24 -0.50 0.72
C GLU A 139 14.61 -0.21 2.18
N ARG A 140 14.65 1.07 2.53
CA ARG A 140 15.01 1.52 3.88
C ARG A 140 13.79 1.56 4.78
N SER A 141 13.90 0.96 5.94
CA SER A 141 12.86 0.94 6.98
C SER A 141 13.18 1.96 8.10
N GLY A 142 12.21 2.16 9.00
CA GLY A 142 12.38 2.99 10.18
C GLY A 142 11.96 4.45 10.02
N PRO A 143 11.84 5.17 11.16
CA PRO A 143 11.41 6.57 11.19
C PRO A 143 12.37 7.53 10.48
N ASP A 144 13.68 7.23 10.49
CA ASP A 144 14.72 8.08 9.88
C ASP A 144 14.55 8.30 8.37
N ASN A 145 13.77 7.45 7.72
CA ASN A 145 13.49 7.55 6.28
C ASN A 145 12.12 8.16 5.98
N ALA A 146 11.38 8.60 7.02
CA ALA A 146 10.10 9.26 6.85
C ALA A 146 10.26 10.62 6.16
N ARG A 147 9.34 10.92 5.22
CA ARG A 147 9.32 12.18 4.49
C ARG A 147 7.90 12.61 4.16
N GLU A 148 7.64 13.89 4.18
CA GLU A 148 6.30 14.47 4.03
C GLU A 148 5.72 14.33 2.62
N ASP A 149 6.57 14.18 1.60
CA ASP A 149 6.20 14.10 0.19
C ASP A 149 6.06 12.66 -0.35
N LEU A 150 6.19 11.64 0.52
CA LEU A 150 6.22 10.23 0.10
C LEU A 150 5.01 9.80 -0.73
N PHE A 151 3.85 10.40 -0.46
CA PHE A 151 2.59 10.02 -1.11
C PHE A 151 2.22 10.91 -2.30
N VAL A 152 2.96 11.99 -2.54
CA VAL A 152 2.71 12.91 -3.67
C VAL A 152 2.83 12.16 -4.99
N HIS A 153 1.74 12.18 -5.77
CA HIS A 153 1.57 11.43 -7.03
C HIS A 153 1.69 9.91 -6.91
N ALA A 154 1.79 9.35 -5.69
CA ALA A 154 1.79 7.91 -5.51
C ALA A 154 0.40 7.32 -5.81
N PRO A 155 0.32 6.17 -6.49
CA PRO A 155 -0.94 5.43 -6.58
C PRO A 155 -1.33 4.94 -5.18
N VAL A 156 -2.58 5.15 -4.78
CA VAL A 156 -3.16 4.59 -3.56
C VAL A 156 -4.39 3.78 -3.93
N ILE A 157 -4.37 2.51 -3.58
CA ILE A 157 -5.50 1.63 -3.79
C ILE A 157 -6.35 1.66 -2.53
N VAL A 158 -7.59 2.14 -2.66
CA VAL A 158 -8.59 2.11 -1.59
C VAL A 158 -9.51 0.91 -1.82
N THR A 159 -9.67 0.10 -0.78
CA THR A 159 -10.48 -1.12 -0.82
C THR A 159 -11.72 -0.92 0.06
N PRO A 160 -12.86 -0.60 -0.55
CA PRO A 160 -14.11 -0.44 0.18
C PRO A 160 -14.50 -1.76 0.84
N PHE A 161 -14.95 -1.71 2.09
CA PHE A 161 -15.60 -2.85 2.71
C PHE A 161 -17.03 -2.94 2.18
N VAL A 162 -17.19 -3.63 1.06
CA VAL A 162 -18.50 -3.88 0.46
C VAL A 162 -19.09 -5.11 1.14
N LEU A 163 -20.11 -4.92 1.97
CA LEU A 163 -20.99 -6.03 2.35
C LEU A 163 -21.59 -6.61 1.06
N PRO A 164 -21.74 -7.95 0.92
CA PRO A 164 -22.32 -8.57 -0.26
C PRO A 164 -23.72 -8.01 -0.50
N MET A 165 -23.84 -7.12 -1.50
CA MET A 165 -25.10 -6.46 -1.81
C MET A 165 -25.94 -7.28 -2.76
N ARG A 166 -27.24 -7.34 -2.48
CA ARG A 166 -28.28 -7.73 -3.43
C ARG A 166 -28.25 -6.77 -4.63
N ALA A 167 -28.32 -7.33 -5.83
CA ALA A 167 -28.33 -6.58 -7.07
C ALA A 167 -29.43 -5.49 -7.05
N SER A 168 -29.06 -4.22 -7.24
CA SER A 168 -29.99 -3.12 -7.44
C SER A 168 -29.89 -2.59 -8.87
N THR A 169 -31.05 -2.40 -9.52
CA THR A 169 -31.22 -1.87 -10.87
C THR A 169 -31.18 -0.34 -10.82
N GLY A 170 -30.02 0.27 -11.15
CA GLY A 170 -29.85 1.73 -11.27
C GLY A 170 -28.66 2.08 -12.15
N SER A 171 -28.60 3.32 -12.70
CA SER A 171 -27.52 3.75 -13.61
C SER A 171 -26.12 3.66 -12.97
N ALA A 172 -25.13 3.21 -13.74
CA ALA A 172 -23.85 2.75 -13.21
C ALA A 172 -23.00 3.82 -12.46
N ALA A 173 -23.09 5.09 -12.81
CA ALA A 173 -22.25 6.15 -12.23
C ALA A 173 -22.78 6.69 -10.89
N ALA A 174 -24.07 7.00 -10.77
CA ALA A 174 -24.68 7.40 -9.50
C ALA A 174 -24.66 6.24 -8.47
N ALA A 175 -24.83 4.99 -8.96
CA ALA A 175 -24.72 3.79 -8.15
C ALA A 175 -23.29 3.51 -7.66
N ALA A 176 -22.22 4.00 -8.30
CA ALA A 176 -20.85 3.84 -7.83
C ALA A 176 -20.53 4.77 -6.64
N ALA A 177 -20.91 6.03 -6.70
CA ALA A 177 -20.73 6.98 -5.59
C ALA A 177 -21.55 6.60 -4.35
N ASP A 178 -22.78 6.13 -4.55
CA ASP A 178 -23.67 5.66 -3.47
C ASP A 178 -23.20 4.34 -2.84
N ARG A 179 -22.38 3.56 -3.59
CA ARG A 179 -21.78 2.29 -3.13
C ARG A 179 -20.54 2.48 -2.24
N LEU A 180 -19.85 3.61 -2.33
CA LEU A 180 -18.61 3.80 -1.60
C LEU A 180 -18.83 4.10 -0.12
N GLY A 181 -19.98 4.61 0.26
CA GLY A 181 -20.31 4.99 1.64
C GLY A 181 -19.41 6.11 2.21
N PRO A 182 -19.89 6.82 3.25
CA PRO A 182 -19.21 8.01 3.77
C PRO A 182 -17.78 7.74 4.27
N ALA A 183 -17.52 6.58 4.87
CA ALA A 183 -16.21 6.22 5.40
C ALA A 183 -15.17 6.03 4.27
N THR A 184 -15.56 5.35 3.19
CA THR A 184 -14.68 5.14 2.02
C THR A 184 -14.37 6.47 1.34
N THR A 185 -15.38 7.33 1.18
CA THR A 185 -15.18 8.68 0.64
C THR A 185 -14.21 9.48 1.49
N ALA A 186 -14.36 9.47 2.82
CA ALA A 186 -13.48 10.21 3.71
C ALA A 186 -12.01 9.73 3.65
N VAL A 187 -11.77 8.42 3.52
CA VAL A 187 -10.41 7.88 3.35
C VAL A 187 -9.84 8.25 1.98
N ALA A 188 -10.65 8.19 0.92
CA ALA A 188 -10.20 8.61 -0.41
C ALA A 188 -9.85 10.10 -0.44
N GLU A 189 -10.72 10.97 0.07
CA GLU A 189 -10.49 12.41 0.20
C GLU A 189 -9.21 12.73 1.00
N LEU A 190 -8.91 11.94 2.04
CA LEU A 190 -7.66 12.07 2.79
C LEU A 190 -6.44 11.84 1.90
N TRP A 191 -6.40 10.73 1.16
CA TRP A 191 -5.28 10.43 0.27
C TRP A 191 -5.15 11.45 -0.86
N GLU A 192 -6.26 11.93 -1.41
CA GLU A 192 -6.27 12.99 -2.42
C GLU A 192 -5.74 14.32 -1.86
N ALA A 193 -6.08 14.66 -0.60
CA ALA A 193 -5.54 15.83 0.09
C ALA A 193 -4.02 15.73 0.32
N LEU A 194 -3.47 14.52 0.39
CA LEU A 194 -2.03 14.25 0.39
C LEU A 194 -1.42 14.17 -1.03
N HIS A 195 -2.16 14.62 -2.04
CA HIS A 195 -1.77 14.62 -3.45
C HIS A 195 -1.49 13.24 -4.05
N ALA A 196 -2.05 12.17 -3.47
CA ALA A 196 -1.99 10.82 -4.01
C ALA A 196 -3.04 10.63 -5.13
N ARG A 197 -2.82 9.61 -5.96
CA ARG A 197 -3.77 9.20 -7.01
C ARG A 197 -4.58 7.99 -6.52
N VAL A 198 -5.84 8.21 -6.17
CA VAL A 198 -6.70 7.17 -5.63
C VAL A 198 -7.29 6.28 -6.72
N THR A 199 -7.31 4.98 -6.48
CA THR A 199 -7.98 3.97 -7.30
C THR A 199 -8.72 3.00 -6.38
N PHE A 200 -9.93 2.58 -6.78
CA PHE A 200 -10.72 1.65 -6.00
C PHE A 200 -10.63 0.23 -6.58
N LEU A 201 -10.31 -0.73 -5.73
CA LEU A 201 -10.33 -2.17 -6.05
C LEU A 201 -10.94 -2.93 -4.87
N ASP A 202 -11.63 -4.02 -5.14
CA ASP A 202 -11.95 -4.99 -4.08
C ASP A 202 -10.68 -5.72 -3.61
N ALA A 203 -10.74 -6.30 -2.41
CA ALA A 203 -9.58 -6.90 -1.74
C ALA A 203 -8.95 -8.05 -2.53
N ASP A 204 -9.77 -8.87 -3.20
CA ASP A 204 -9.30 -10.01 -3.98
C ASP A 204 -8.60 -9.57 -5.26
N THR A 205 -9.21 -8.65 -6.00
CA THR A 205 -8.61 -8.03 -7.20
C THR A 205 -7.32 -7.29 -6.85
N HIS A 206 -7.29 -6.57 -5.70
CA HIS A 206 -6.09 -5.92 -5.20
C HIS A 206 -4.96 -6.94 -5.04
N ASP A 207 -5.16 -7.98 -4.23
CA ASP A 207 -4.12 -8.95 -3.89
C ASP A 207 -3.63 -9.72 -5.12
N ARG A 208 -4.52 -10.05 -6.04
CA ARG A 208 -4.18 -10.69 -7.32
C ARG A 208 -3.31 -9.79 -8.21
N LEU A 209 -3.61 -8.50 -8.31
CA LEU A 209 -2.85 -7.57 -9.15
C LEU A 209 -1.49 -7.23 -8.53
N VAL A 210 -1.44 -6.95 -7.22
CA VAL A 210 -0.16 -6.62 -6.56
C VAL A 210 0.76 -7.84 -6.49
N ALA A 211 0.24 -9.06 -6.44
CA ALA A 211 1.06 -10.27 -6.60
C ALA A 211 1.89 -10.23 -7.87
N SER A 212 1.34 -9.73 -8.98
CA SER A 212 2.03 -9.68 -10.27
C SER A 212 2.97 -8.49 -10.43
N VAL A 213 2.62 -7.30 -9.89
CA VAL A 213 3.37 -6.06 -10.16
C VAL A 213 4.28 -5.62 -9.02
N SER A 214 4.19 -6.27 -7.85
CA SER A 214 4.99 -5.96 -6.66
C SER A 214 5.65 -7.21 -6.08
N HIS A 215 4.86 -8.22 -5.69
CA HIS A 215 5.37 -9.37 -4.95
C HIS A 215 6.22 -10.30 -5.83
N LEU A 216 5.77 -10.58 -7.06
CA LEU A 216 6.55 -11.34 -8.04
C LEU A 216 7.88 -10.67 -8.40
N PRO A 217 7.95 -9.36 -8.72
CA PRO A 217 9.21 -8.66 -8.93
C PRO A 217 10.18 -8.78 -7.76
N HIS A 218 9.71 -8.65 -6.51
CA HIS A 218 10.57 -8.81 -5.33
C HIS A 218 11.11 -10.23 -5.20
N ALA A 219 10.23 -11.24 -5.31
CA ALA A 219 10.63 -12.65 -5.26
C ALA A 219 11.63 -12.98 -6.38
N THR A 220 11.39 -12.47 -7.60
CA THR A 220 12.29 -12.66 -8.75
C THR A 220 13.64 -11.98 -8.54
N ALA A 221 13.67 -10.77 -8.02
CA ALA A 221 14.90 -10.08 -7.68
C ALA A 221 15.73 -10.87 -6.65
N SER A 222 15.07 -11.42 -5.62
CA SER A 222 15.72 -12.28 -4.63
C SER A 222 16.28 -13.57 -5.26
N MET A 223 15.52 -14.22 -6.16
CA MET A 223 16.00 -15.39 -6.90
C MET A 223 17.18 -15.05 -7.80
N LEU A 224 17.15 -13.90 -8.50
CA LEU A 224 18.27 -13.45 -9.35
C LEU A 224 19.56 -13.27 -8.53
N VAL A 225 19.48 -12.79 -7.29
CA VAL A 225 20.63 -12.70 -6.41
C VAL A 225 21.08 -14.09 -5.94
N THR A 226 20.14 -14.94 -5.52
CA THR A 226 20.42 -16.25 -4.93
C THR A 226 21.14 -17.20 -5.90
N VAL A 227 20.85 -17.12 -7.19
CA VAL A 227 21.48 -18.01 -8.20
C VAL A 227 22.89 -17.57 -8.61
N GLN A 228 23.36 -16.39 -8.18
CA GLN A 228 24.69 -15.89 -8.58
C GLN A 228 25.81 -16.44 -7.71
N SER A 229 26.96 -16.67 -8.34
CA SER A 229 28.21 -16.89 -7.62
C SER A 229 28.83 -15.55 -7.17
N LEU A 230 29.65 -15.57 -6.12
CA LEU A 230 30.36 -14.37 -5.67
C LEU A 230 31.19 -13.70 -6.77
N PRO A 231 31.99 -14.45 -7.59
CA PRO A 231 32.72 -13.83 -8.70
C PRO A 231 31.81 -13.17 -9.74
N ALA A 232 30.60 -13.72 -9.99
CA ALA A 232 29.64 -13.09 -10.89
C ALA A 232 29.09 -11.77 -10.33
N LEU A 233 28.87 -11.70 -9.02
CA LEU A 233 28.42 -10.48 -8.34
C LEU A 233 29.45 -9.36 -8.41
N GLU A 234 30.74 -9.66 -8.35
CA GLU A 234 31.83 -8.68 -8.49
C GLU A 234 31.84 -8.00 -9.87
N LEU A 235 31.34 -8.69 -10.89
CA LEU A 235 31.20 -8.16 -12.26
C LEU A 235 29.88 -7.43 -12.51
N SER A 236 29.02 -7.29 -11.49
CA SER A 236 27.70 -6.73 -11.64
C SER A 236 27.71 -5.26 -12.05
N GLY A 237 27.07 -4.94 -13.18
CA GLY A 237 26.86 -3.59 -13.68
C GLY A 237 25.60 -2.92 -13.11
N ALA A 238 25.31 -1.69 -13.55
CA ALA A 238 24.14 -0.92 -13.13
C ALA A 238 22.83 -1.66 -13.38
N GLY A 239 22.66 -2.29 -14.57
CA GLY A 239 21.43 -3.01 -14.92
C GLY A 239 21.10 -4.16 -13.95
N TYR A 240 22.12 -4.91 -13.48
CA TYR A 240 21.90 -5.94 -12.46
C TYR A 240 21.48 -5.33 -11.13
N ARG A 241 22.18 -4.28 -10.67
CA ARG A 241 21.87 -3.60 -9.42
C ARG A 241 20.47 -3.01 -9.42
N ASP A 242 20.05 -2.41 -10.54
CA ASP A 242 18.71 -1.85 -10.68
C ASP A 242 17.64 -2.95 -10.65
N ALA A 243 17.85 -4.06 -11.37
CA ALA A 243 16.92 -5.17 -11.42
C ALA A 243 16.79 -5.91 -10.06
N THR A 244 17.84 -5.89 -9.23
CA THR A 244 17.87 -6.60 -7.94
C THR A 244 17.75 -5.68 -6.73
N ARG A 245 17.65 -4.38 -6.91
CA ARG A 245 17.60 -3.37 -5.84
C ARG A 245 16.57 -3.70 -4.74
N VAL A 246 15.37 -4.14 -5.15
CA VAL A 246 14.29 -4.45 -4.22
C VAL A 246 14.56 -5.69 -3.36
N ALA A 247 15.48 -6.57 -3.74
CA ALA A 247 15.87 -7.74 -2.93
C ALA A 247 16.55 -7.37 -1.61
N ALA A 248 16.97 -6.11 -1.42
CA ALA A 248 17.52 -5.60 -0.18
C ALA A 248 16.44 -5.22 0.87
N GLY A 249 15.16 -5.42 0.58
CA GLY A 249 14.06 -5.15 1.50
C GLY A 249 14.11 -6.02 2.76
N ASP A 250 13.44 -5.56 3.82
CA ASP A 250 13.38 -6.24 5.11
C ASP A 250 12.80 -7.67 4.96
N PRO A 251 13.55 -8.72 5.32
CA PRO A 251 13.12 -10.11 5.09
C PRO A 251 11.91 -10.51 5.94
N ASP A 252 11.73 -9.97 7.13
CA ASP A 252 10.57 -10.28 7.96
C ASP A 252 9.29 -9.65 7.39
N LEU A 253 9.37 -8.40 6.92
CA LEU A 253 8.27 -7.73 6.24
C LEU A 253 7.86 -8.50 4.98
N TRP A 254 8.82 -8.89 4.15
CA TRP A 254 8.55 -9.60 2.90
C TRP A 254 8.08 -11.03 3.11
N ARG A 255 8.58 -11.73 4.13
CA ARG A 255 8.01 -13.02 4.56
C ARG A 255 6.51 -12.89 4.82
N ASP A 256 6.12 -11.91 5.61
CA ASP A 256 4.72 -11.71 5.99
C ASP A 256 3.85 -11.37 4.76
N ILE A 257 4.32 -10.51 3.86
CA ILE A 257 3.63 -10.15 2.62
C ILE A 257 3.45 -11.39 1.72
N LEU A 258 4.54 -12.14 1.48
CA LEU A 258 4.49 -13.31 0.60
C LEU A 258 3.60 -14.42 1.17
N MET A 259 3.63 -14.62 2.49
CA MET A 259 2.80 -15.62 3.16
C MET A 259 1.32 -15.24 3.17
N ASP A 260 1.01 -13.97 3.38
CA ASP A 260 -0.37 -13.48 3.38
C ASP A 260 -1.02 -13.53 2.00
N ASN A 261 -0.23 -13.36 0.93
CA ASN A 261 -0.69 -13.44 -0.47
C ASN A 261 -0.16 -14.67 -1.23
N ARG A 262 0.15 -15.76 -0.49
CA ARG A 262 0.90 -16.93 -0.99
C ARG A 262 0.29 -17.62 -2.21
N ASP A 263 -1.03 -17.69 -2.28
CA ASP A 263 -1.75 -18.32 -3.40
C ASP A 263 -1.51 -17.57 -4.71
N TYR A 264 -1.75 -16.26 -4.74
CA TYR A 264 -1.53 -15.43 -5.93
C TYR A 264 -0.05 -15.28 -6.27
N VAL A 265 0.84 -15.24 -5.27
CA VAL A 265 2.29 -15.19 -5.51
C VAL A 265 2.78 -16.51 -6.11
N ALA A 266 2.33 -17.65 -5.57
CA ALA A 266 2.68 -18.95 -6.13
C ALA A 266 2.20 -19.11 -7.58
N ASP A 267 1.00 -18.64 -7.89
CA ASP A 267 0.47 -18.67 -9.25
C ASP A 267 1.22 -17.72 -10.20
N ALA A 268 1.64 -16.55 -9.71
CA ALA A 268 2.49 -15.65 -10.49
C ALA A 268 3.86 -16.26 -10.78
N LEU A 269 4.47 -16.94 -9.80
CA LEU A 269 5.75 -17.66 -9.98
C LEU A 269 5.62 -18.85 -10.95
N LYS A 270 4.49 -19.59 -10.93
CA LYS A 270 4.24 -20.67 -11.92
C LYS A 270 4.18 -20.10 -13.33
N ARG A 271 3.50 -18.96 -13.54
CA ARG A 271 3.48 -18.28 -14.85
C ARG A 271 4.90 -17.85 -15.28
N LEU A 272 5.67 -17.25 -14.37
CA LEU A 272 7.06 -16.89 -14.67
C LEU A 272 7.91 -18.09 -15.05
N ARG A 273 7.71 -19.23 -14.35
CA ARG A 273 8.40 -20.48 -14.69
C ARG A 273 8.06 -20.95 -16.12
N THR A 274 6.79 -20.89 -16.52
CA THR A 274 6.38 -21.23 -17.89
C THR A 274 7.08 -20.35 -18.94
N GLU A 275 7.18 -19.04 -18.69
CA GLU A 275 7.93 -18.12 -19.56
C GLU A 275 9.43 -18.43 -19.59
N THR A 276 9.98 -18.85 -18.45
CA THR A 276 11.39 -19.26 -18.35
C THR A 276 11.64 -20.53 -19.15
N ASP A 277 10.78 -21.54 -19.00
CA ASP A 277 10.88 -22.81 -19.73
C ASP A 277 10.77 -22.59 -21.25
N GLU A 278 9.91 -21.68 -21.70
CA GLU A 278 9.75 -21.31 -23.11
C GLU A 278 11.01 -20.63 -23.67
N LEU A 279 11.61 -19.71 -22.90
CA LEU A 279 12.86 -19.05 -23.31
C LEU A 279 14.02 -20.06 -23.39
N ILE A 280 14.12 -20.99 -22.44
CA ILE A 280 15.10 -22.09 -22.48
C ILE A 280 14.91 -22.94 -23.76
N ARG A 281 13.67 -23.32 -24.07
CA ARG A 281 13.35 -24.10 -25.28
C ARG A 281 13.82 -23.41 -26.56
N MET A 282 13.59 -22.10 -26.68
CA MET A 282 14.05 -21.31 -27.82
C MET A 282 15.59 -21.27 -27.91
N LEU A 283 16.27 -21.13 -26.75
CA LEU A 283 17.74 -21.15 -26.70
C LEU A 283 18.30 -22.52 -27.09
N ASP A 284 17.75 -23.61 -26.57
CA ASP A 284 18.19 -24.97 -26.85
C ASP A 284 18.00 -25.36 -28.33
N SER A 285 16.94 -24.86 -28.96
CA SER A 285 16.67 -25.08 -30.40
C SER A 285 17.41 -24.13 -31.33
N GLY A 286 18.09 -23.10 -30.80
CA GLY A 286 18.75 -22.07 -31.62
C GLY A 286 17.76 -21.15 -32.36
N ASP A 287 16.52 -21.01 -31.87
CA ASP A 287 15.47 -20.22 -32.52
C ASP A 287 15.69 -18.70 -32.30
N ALA A 288 16.64 -18.14 -33.05
CA ALA A 288 16.97 -16.71 -32.96
C ALA A 288 15.80 -15.80 -33.35
N SER A 289 14.91 -16.24 -34.26
CA SER A 289 13.73 -15.45 -34.64
C SER A 289 12.71 -15.40 -33.53
N GLY A 290 12.40 -16.54 -32.92
CA GLY A 290 11.50 -16.64 -31.78
C GLY A 290 11.97 -15.82 -30.57
N ILE A 291 13.27 -15.90 -30.25
CA ILE A 291 13.86 -15.06 -29.18
C ILE A 291 13.68 -13.57 -29.48
N ARG A 292 13.96 -13.14 -30.71
CA ARG A 292 13.79 -11.72 -31.11
C ARG A 292 12.34 -11.27 -30.98
N GLU A 293 11.39 -12.09 -31.41
CA GLU A 293 9.95 -11.79 -31.31
C GLU A 293 9.48 -11.72 -29.86
N TYR A 294 9.91 -12.65 -29.03
CA TYR A 294 9.64 -12.67 -27.59
C TYR A 294 10.11 -11.38 -26.90
N LEU A 295 11.37 -10.98 -27.14
CA LEU A 295 11.93 -9.75 -26.57
C LEU A 295 11.24 -8.48 -27.11
N ALA A 296 10.89 -8.46 -28.40
CA ALA A 296 10.15 -7.35 -29.00
C ALA A 296 8.75 -7.20 -28.39
N GLY A 297 8.05 -8.32 -28.14
CA GLY A 297 6.76 -8.32 -27.47
C GLY A 297 6.84 -7.75 -26.04
N ALA A 298 7.86 -8.14 -25.29
CA ALA A 298 8.12 -7.61 -23.94
C ALA A 298 8.41 -6.10 -23.97
N ALA A 299 9.24 -5.64 -24.93
CA ALA A 299 9.56 -4.21 -25.10
C ALA A 299 8.33 -3.38 -25.45
N MET A 300 7.48 -3.87 -26.37
CA MET A 300 6.21 -3.22 -26.72
C MET A 300 5.27 -3.11 -25.50
N LYS A 301 5.13 -4.20 -24.76
CA LYS A 301 4.28 -4.24 -23.56
C LYS A 301 4.79 -3.27 -22.48
N ARG A 302 6.10 -3.16 -22.31
CA ARG A 302 6.75 -2.22 -21.38
C ARG A 302 6.58 -0.77 -21.80
N GLY A 303 6.65 -0.48 -23.09
CA GLY A 303 6.49 0.86 -23.68
C GLY A 303 5.02 1.28 -23.85
N ALA A 304 4.05 0.38 -23.68
CA ALA A 304 2.65 0.72 -23.75
C ALA A 304 2.32 1.81 -22.70
N PRO A 305 1.64 2.91 -23.09
CA PRO A 305 1.28 3.94 -22.15
C PRO A 305 0.40 3.33 -21.05
N ILE A 306 0.75 3.59 -19.80
CA ILE A 306 -0.12 3.30 -18.67
C ILE A 306 -1.36 4.17 -18.91
N ARG A 307 -2.45 3.56 -19.38
CA ARG A 307 -3.70 4.28 -19.60
C ARG A 307 -4.12 4.86 -18.26
N GLU A 308 -4.04 6.18 -18.14
CA GLU A 308 -4.76 6.88 -17.09
C GLU A 308 -6.23 6.49 -17.27
N ARG A 309 -6.79 5.74 -16.32
CA ARG A 309 -8.23 5.52 -16.33
C ARG A 309 -8.86 6.89 -16.19
N PRO A 310 -9.83 7.25 -17.07
CA PRO A 310 -10.59 8.46 -16.82
C PRO A 310 -11.17 8.36 -15.40
N PRO A 311 -11.24 9.48 -14.66
CA PRO A 311 -11.93 9.49 -13.38
C PRO A 311 -13.27 8.83 -13.58
N MET A 312 -13.60 7.87 -12.73
CA MET A 312 -14.94 7.27 -12.77
C MET A 312 -15.91 8.40 -12.42
N VAL A 313 -16.61 8.85 -13.45
CA VAL A 313 -17.67 9.85 -13.36
C VAL A 313 -18.85 9.28 -12.60
#